data_02654fc0332bd22ca42edda6bbb14d7b
#
_entry.id   02654fc0332bd22ca42edda6bbb14d7b
#
_cell.length_a   1.000
_cell.length_b   1.000
_cell.length_c   1.000
_cell.angle_alpha   90.00
_cell.angle_beta   90.00
_cell.angle_gamma   90.00
#
_symmetry.space_group_name_H-M   'P 1'
#
loop_
_entity.id
_entity.type
_entity.pdbx_description
1 polymer ?
#
loop_
_entity_poly.entity_id
_entity_poly.type
_entity_poly.pdbx_seq_one_letter_code
_entity_poly.pdbx_strand_id
1 'polypeptide(L)'
;MKYQVKEFINEKYSKAVNILKDNLKEHYHVFYGLRLSEILFPASEYGSDMFFNEFEVINSVILPLVIFDLIDRKPIMVIGFDKIADASLLEGTDIVVLECSTLADLLTNDNIAFLYKS
;
A
#
# COMPACT_ATOMS: atom_id res chain seq x y z
N MET A 1 -31.41 -5.58 12.82
CA MET A 1 -30.59 -4.75 11.93
C MET A 1 -29.95 -5.64 10.87
N LYS A 2 -30.05 -5.24 9.62
CA LYS A 2 -29.50 -6.02 8.50
C LYS A 2 -28.41 -5.27 7.79
N TYR A 3 -27.42 -5.98 7.30
CA TYR A 3 -26.28 -5.42 6.57
C TYR A 3 -26.23 -6.01 5.16
N GLN A 4 -25.70 -5.24 4.25
CA GLN A 4 -25.51 -5.69 2.88
C GLN A 4 -24.02 -5.68 2.55
N VAL A 5 -23.57 -6.72 1.83
CA VAL A 5 -22.20 -6.76 1.32
C VAL A 5 -22.07 -5.79 0.15
N LYS A 6 -21.02 -5.01 0.15
CA LYS A 6 -20.72 -4.09 -0.94
C LYS A 6 -19.42 -4.47 -1.63
N GLU A 7 -19.24 -3.98 -2.84
CA GLU A 7 -17.95 -4.11 -3.50
C GLU A 7 -16.90 -3.35 -2.70
N PHE A 8 -15.79 -4.03 -2.40
CA PHE A 8 -14.68 -3.44 -1.68
C PHE A 8 -13.59 -2.93 -2.61
N ILE A 9 -13.40 -3.59 -3.75
CA ILE A 9 -12.32 -3.33 -4.70
C ILE A 9 -12.92 -3.19 -6.11
N ASN A 10 -12.42 -2.21 -6.88
CA ASN A 10 -12.89 -2.04 -8.25
C ASN A 10 -12.20 -3.01 -9.21
N GLU A 11 -12.67 -3.07 -10.46
CA GLU A 11 -12.17 -4.00 -11.47
C GLU A 11 -10.68 -3.80 -11.75
N LYS A 12 -10.24 -2.56 -11.89
CA LYS A 12 -8.83 -2.26 -12.21
C LYS A 12 -7.88 -2.75 -11.13
N TYR A 13 -8.20 -2.45 -9.85
CA TYR A 13 -7.38 -2.90 -8.73
C TYR A 13 -7.49 -4.40 -8.51
N SER A 14 -8.65 -5.01 -8.80
CA SER A 14 -8.80 -6.45 -8.75
C SER A 14 -7.85 -7.15 -9.74
N LYS A 15 -7.78 -6.62 -10.96
CA LYS A 15 -6.83 -7.12 -11.97
C LYS A 15 -5.38 -6.90 -11.54
N ALA A 16 -5.09 -5.75 -10.95
CA ALA A 16 -3.75 -5.45 -10.45
C ALA A 16 -3.32 -6.44 -9.36
N VAL A 17 -4.21 -6.76 -8.42
CA VAL A 17 -3.93 -7.77 -7.38
C VAL A 17 -3.60 -9.11 -8.01
N ASN A 18 -4.36 -9.54 -9.02
CA ASN A 18 -4.09 -10.81 -9.70
C ASN A 18 -2.74 -10.81 -10.42
N ILE A 19 -2.40 -9.72 -11.11
CA ILE A 19 -1.09 -9.58 -11.76
C ILE A 19 0.04 -9.70 -10.73
N LEU A 20 -0.08 -9.00 -9.62
CA LEU A 20 0.93 -9.03 -8.57
C LEU A 20 1.04 -10.41 -7.95
N LYS A 21 -0.08 -11.05 -7.62
CA LYS A 21 -0.07 -12.41 -7.06
C LYS A 21 0.62 -13.40 -7.99
N ASP A 22 0.39 -13.28 -9.30
CA ASP A 22 0.96 -14.22 -10.26
C ASP A 22 2.46 -14.00 -10.49
N ASN A 23 2.96 -12.80 -10.28
CA ASN A 23 4.32 -12.43 -10.65
C ASN A 23 5.27 -12.20 -9.47
N LEU A 24 4.77 -11.83 -8.30
CA LEU A 24 5.62 -11.59 -7.13
C LEU A 24 6.32 -12.88 -6.66
N LYS A 25 7.56 -12.73 -6.21
CA LYS A 25 8.25 -13.81 -5.50
C LYS A 25 7.43 -14.25 -4.29
N GLU A 26 7.59 -15.49 -3.87
CA GLU A 26 6.77 -16.16 -2.88
C GLU A 26 6.65 -15.41 -1.55
N HIS A 27 7.73 -14.74 -1.11
CA HIS A 27 7.72 -14.06 0.19
C HIS A 27 7.16 -12.64 0.15
N TYR A 28 6.68 -12.17 -1.00
CA TYR A 28 6.00 -10.89 -1.10
C TYR A 28 4.50 -11.09 -1.21
N HIS A 29 3.76 -10.25 -0.51
CA HIS A 29 2.31 -10.33 -0.49
C HIS A 29 1.71 -8.94 -0.68
N VAL A 30 0.61 -8.87 -1.46
CA VAL A 30 -0.08 -7.62 -1.73
C VAL A 30 -1.38 -7.55 -0.93
N PHE A 31 -1.62 -6.39 -0.32
CA PHE A 31 -2.90 -6.05 0.34
C PHE A 31 -3.51 -4.85 -0.36
N TYR A 32 -4.83 -4.80 -0.36
CA TYR A 32 -5.58 -3.68 -0.91
C TYR A 32 -6.35 -2.95 0.17
N GLY A 33 -6.30 -1.62 0.14
CA GLY A 33 -7.18 -0.80 0.97
C GLY A 33 -6.77 -0.66 2.43
N LEU A 34 -5.50 -0.84 2.74
CA LEU A 34 -5.00 -0.63 4.11
C LEU A 34 -4.99 0.85 4.46
N ARG A 35 -5.29 1.15 5.71
CA ARG A 35 -5.07 2.49 6.25
C ARG A 35 -3.60 2.71 6.52
N LEU A 36 -3.15 3.93 6.32
CA LEU A 36 -1.75 4.29 6.57
C LEU A 36 -1.35 4.02 8.03
N SER A 37 -2.30 4.14 8.97
CA SER A 37 -2.08 3.85 10.39
C SER A 37 -1.76 2.37 10.67
N GLU A 38 -2.03 1.48 9.73
CA GLU A 38 -1.70 0.06 9.89
C GLU A 38 -0.23 -0.23 9.61
N ILE A 39 0.47 0.70 8.95
CA ILE A 39 1.88 0.52 8.57
C ILE A 39 2.83 1.59 9.10
N LEU A 40 2.31 2.67 9.67
CA LEU A 40 3.11 3.74 10.27
C LEU A 40 2.68 4.03 11.69
N PHE A 41 3.64 4.44 12.50
CA PHE A 41 3.38 5.03 13.81
C PHE A 41 3.69 6.52 13.76
N PRO A 42 2.94 7.35 14.51
CA PRO A 42 3.38 8.73 14.72
C PRO A 42 4.78 8.78 15.35
N ALA A 43 5.57 9.77 14.96
CA ALA A 43 6.92 9.94 15.50
C ALA A 43 6.92 10.56 16.90
N SER A 44 5.84 11.24 17.28
CA SER A 44 5.72 11.91 18.57
C SER A 44 5.56 10.92 19.72
N GLU A 45 5.82 11.39 20.94
CA GLU A 45 5.72 10.55 22.12
C GLU A 45 4.30 10.00 22.29
N TYR A 46 4.20 8.69 22.53
CA TYR A 46 2.93 8.01 22.73
C TYR A 46 2.14 8.66 23.88
N GLY A 47 0.87 8.91 23.63
CA GLY A 47 -0.04 9.51 24.60
C GLY A 47 -0.05 11.04 24.61
N SER A 48 0.85 11.71 23.86
CA SER A 48 0.82 13.16 23.73
C SER A 48 -0.29 13.60 22.77
N ASP A 49 -0.71 14.89 22.89
CA ASP A 49 -1.70 15.44 21.97
C ASP A 49 -1.22 15.38 20.51
N MET A 50 0.06 15.64 20.30
CA MET A 50 0.66 15.58 18.97
C MET A 50 0.59 14.15 18.40
N PHE A 51 0.84 13.15 19.23
CA PHE A 51 0.72 11.75 18.82
C PHE A 51 -0.70 11.45 18.31
N PHE A 52 -1.72 11.84 19.06
CA PHE A 52 -3.10 11.56 18.66
C PHE A 52 -3.52 12.33 17.43
N ASN A 53 -3.06 13.57 17.27
CA ASN A 53 -3.33 14.35 16.06
C ASN A 53 -2.68 13.71 14.84
N GLU A 54 -1.43 13.27 14.95
CA GLU A 54 -0.73 12.57 13.89
C GLU A 54 -1.39 11.23 13.56
N PHE A 55 -1.84 10.51 14.58
CA PHE A 55 -2.55 9.25 14.39
C PHE A 55 -3.86 9.46 13.61
N GLU A 56 -4.62 10.49 13.94
CA GLU A 56 -5.86 10.79 13.20
C GLU A 56 -5.58 11.02 11.71
N VAL A 57 -4.50 11.73 11.40
CA VAL A 57 -4.11 11.98 10.00
C VAL A 57 -3.85 10.66 9.27
N ILE A 58 -2.95 9.82 9.80
CA ILE A 58 -2.60 8.57 9.12
C ILE A 58 -3.75 7.56 9.13
N ASN A 59 -4.63 7.62 10.12
CA ASN A 59 -5.80 6.74 10.19
C ASN A 59 -6.88 7.10 9.17
N SER A 60 -6.84 8.32 8.63
CA SER A 60 -7.80 8.76 7.60
C SER A 60 -7.35 8.45 6.17
N VAL A 61 -6.09 8.07 5.98
CA VAL A 61 -5.52 7.80 4.65
C VAL A 61 -5.67 6.32 4.32
N ILE A 62 -6.30 6.03 3.18
CA ILE A 62 -6.44 4.67 2.67
C ILE A 62 -5.50 4.51 1.48
N LEU A 63 -4.65 3.49 1.56
CA LEU A 63 -3.67 3.19 0.51
C LEU A 63 -4.25 2.17 -0.47
N PRO A 64 -3.93 2.31 -1.77
CA PRO A 64 -4.48 1.36 -2.75
C PRO A 64 -3.86 -0.02 -2.63
N LEU A 65 -2.61 -0.19 -3.03
CA LEU A 65 -1.93 -1.49 -2.99
C LEU A 65 -0.68 -1.35 -2.12
N VAL A 66 -0.48 -2.29 -1.22
CA VAL A 66 0.70 -2.32 -0.34
C VAL A 66 1.35 -3.68 -0.45
N ILE A 67 2.64 -3.71 -0.81
CA ILE A 67 3.41 -4.95 -0.87
C ILE A 67 4.23 -5.09 0.40
N PHE A 68 4.09 -6.24 1.04
CA PHE A 68 4.82 -6.61 2.25
C PHE A 68 5.88 -7.64 1.93
N ASP A 69 7.02 -7.51 2.60
CA ASP A 69 8.00 -8.58 2.69
C ASP A 69 7.63 -9.43 3.90
N LEU A 70 7.21 -10.67 3.68
CA LEU A 70 6.75 -11.56 4.75
C LEU A 70 7.91 -12.11 5.60
N ILE A 71 9.13 -12.08 5.09
CA ILE A 71 10.31 -12.49 5.86
C ILE A 71 10.62 -11.43 6.91
N ASP A 72 10.72 -10.17 6.49
CA ASP A 72 10.95 -9.04 7.39
C ASP A 72 9.68 -8.57 8.10
N ARG A 73 8.51 -8.99 7.61
CA ARG A 73 7.20 -8.64 8.16
C ARG A 73 6.93 -7.13 8.13
N LYS A 74 7.36 -6.48 7.05
CA LYS A 74 7.26 -5.02 6.88
C LYS A 74 6.73 -4.66 5.51
N PRO A 75 6.04 -3.52 5.39
CA PRO A 75 5.67 -2.99 4.08
C PRO A 75 6.91 -2.47 3.38
N ILE A 76 7.01 -2.68 2.08
CA ILE A 76 8.14 -2.22 1.29
C ILE A 76 7.76 -1.31 0.13
N MET A 77 6.51 -1.37 -0.32
CA MET A 77 6.10 -0.58 -1.48
C MET A 77 4.60 -0.29 -1.42
N VAL A 78 4.23 0.91 -1.83
CA VAL A 78 2.83 1.31 -2.05
C VAL A 78 2.67 1.58 -3.54
N ILE A 79 1.67 0.97 -4.16
CA ILE A 79 1.41 1.11 -5.59
C ILE A 79 0.01 1.66 -5.80
N GLY A 80 -0.11 2.65 -6.67
CA GLY A 80 -1.39 3.18 -7.09
C GLY A 80 -1.41 3.47 -8.58
N PHE A 81 -2.61 3.62 -9.12
CA PHE A 81 -2.81 4.15 -10.45
C PHE A 81 -3.13 5.63 -10.30
N ASP A 82 -2.45 6.46 -11.07
CA ASP A 82 -2.47 7.91 -10.91
C ASP A 82 -1.82 8.33 -9.57
N LYS A 83 -2.13 9.52 -9.10
CA LYS A 83 -1.49 10.10 -7.91
C LYS A 83 -2.03 9.47 -6.63
N ILE A 84 -1.13 9.03 -5.77
CA ILE A 84 -1.49 8.51 -4.45
C ILE A 84 -1.64 9.70 -3.50
N ALA A 85 -2.85 9.85 -2.93
CA ALA A 85 -3.11 10.91 -1.96
C ALA A 85 -2.22 10.76 -0.73
N ASP A 86 -1.68 11.89 -0.26
CA ASP A 86 -0.85 11.95 0.95
C ASP A 86 0.42 11.07 0.91
N ALA A 87 0.91 10.75 -0.30
CA ALA A 87 2.13 9.97 -0.46
C ALA A 87 3.35 10.64 0.21
N SER A 88 3.31 11.96 0.38
CA SER A 88 4.38 12.70 1.06
C SER A 88 4.59 12.25 2.51
N LEU A 89 3.57 11.67 3.14
CA LEU A 89 3.68 11.14 4.50
C LEU A 89 4.62 9.94 4.58
N LEU A 90 4.92 9.30 3.45
CA LEU A 90 5.86 8.17 3.36
C LEU A 90 7.31 8.62 3.11
N GLU A 91 7.54 9.90 2.90
CA GLU A 91 8.90 10.42 2.72
C GLU A 91 9.73 10.18 3.98
N GLY A 92 10.98 9.82 3.79
CA GLY A 92 11.88 9.50 4.91
C GLY A 92 11.72 8.09 5.46
N THR A 93 10.76 7.32 4.96
CA THR A 93 10.65 5.89 5.25
C THR A 93 11.34 5.09 4.15
N ASP A 94 11.56 3.80 4.40
CA ASP A 94 12.12 2.91 3.38
C ASP A 94 11.04 2.40 2.39
N ILE A 95 9.81 2.88 2.53
CA ILE A 95 8.69 2.42 1.69
C ILE A 95 8.75 3.17 0.35
N VAL A 96 8.82 2.41 -0.74
CA VAL A 96 8.82 2.97 -2.10
C VAL A 96 7.38 3.28 -2.51
N VAL A 97 7.17 4.45 -3.09
CA VAL A 97 5.87 4.84 -3.66
C VAL A 97 5.96 4.74 -5.17
N LEU A 98 5.09 3.94 -5.77
CA LEU A 98 5.05 3.71 -7.21
C LEU A 98 3.68 4.13 -7.76
N GLU A 99 3.68 5.13 -8.63
CA GLU A 99 2.47 5.59 -9.29
C GLU A 99 2.51 5.12 -10.75
N CYS A 100 1.59 4.23 -11.10
CA CYS A 100 1.48 3.65 -12.44
C CYS A 100 0.36 4.33 -13.22
N SER A 101 0.45 4.33 -14.54
CA SER A 101 -0.62 4.86 -15.39
C SER A 101 -1.58 3.76 -15.84
N THR A 102 -1.04 2.58 -16.16
CA THR A 102 -1.81 1.46 -16.70
C THR A 102 -1.48 0.15 -15.99
N LEU A 103 -2.32 -0.86 -16.19
CA LEU A 103 -2.04 -2.21 -15.69
C LEU A 103 -0.75 -2.79 -16.27
N ALA A 104 -0.45 -2.47 -17.53
CA ALA A 104 0.79 -2.92 -18.18
C ALA A 104 2.04 -2.39 -17.46
N ASP A 105 1.96 -1.20 -16.88
CA ASP A 105 3.08 -0.61 -16.14
C ASP A 105 3.52 -1.49 -14.96
N LEU A 106 2.60 -2.25 -14.37
CA LEU A 106 2.95 -3.17 -13.29
C LEU A 106 3.94 -4.24 -13.74
N LEU A 107 3.86 -4.66 -14.99
CA LEU A 107 4.73 -5.70 -15.52
C LEU A 107 6.05 -5.16 -16.09
N THR A 108 6.06 -3.91 -16.51
CA THR A 108 7.19 -3.32 -17.23
C THR A 108 8.00 -2.30 -16.44
N ASN A 109 7.50 -1.86 -15.28
CA ASN A 109 8.17 -0.84 -14.49
C ASN A 109 9.44 -1.39 -13.85
N ASP A 110 10.57 -0.73 -14.09
CA ASP A 110 11.86 -1.18 -13.56
C ASP A 110 11.94 -1.13 -12.03
N ASN A 111 11.14 -0.28 -11.40
CA ASN A 111 11.19 -0.11 -9.95
C ASN A 111 10.53 -1.25 -9.17
N ILE A 112 9.74 -2.08 -9.84
CA ILE A 112 9.11 -3.24 -9.20
C ILE A 112 9.72 -4.57 -9.68
N ALA A 113 10.50 -4.55 -10.76
CA ALA A 113 11.01 -5.76 -11.40
C ALA A 113 11.75 -6.69 -10.43
N PHE A 114 12.47 -6.12 -9.45
CA PHE A 114 13.25 -6.92 -8.48
C PHE A 114 12.38 -7.76 -7.55
N LEU A 115 11.09 -7.46 -7.45
CA LEU A 115 10.15 -8.23 -6.63
C LEU A 115 9.54 -9.40 -7.38
N TYR A 116 9.71 -9.46 -8.69
CA TYR A 116 9.08 -10.48 -9.53
C TYR A 116 9.94 -11.72 -9.68
N LYS A 117 9.25 -12.85 -9.90
CA LYS A 117 9.89 -14.11 -10.28
C LYS A 117 10.65 -13.93 -11.60
N SER A 118 11.78 -14.55 -11.69
CA SER A 118 12.56 -14.55 -12.92
C SER A 118 12.11 -15.66 -13.87
#